data_5523f2e5d01712326075023862b1c8f5
#
_entry.id   5523f2e5d01712326075023862b1c8f5
#
_cell.length_a   1.000
_cell.length_b   1.000
_cell.length_c   1.000
_cell.angle_alpha   90.00
_cell.angle_beta   90.00
_cell.angle_gamma   90.00
#
_symmetry.space_group_name_H-M   'P 1'
#
loop_
_entity.id
_entity.type
_entity.pdbx_description
1 polymer ?
#
loop_
_entity_poly.entity_id
_entity_poly.type
_entity_poly.pdbx_seq_one_letter_code
_entity_poly.pdbx_strand_id
1 'polypeptide(L)' 'MYGIDITLTTGKTITVHGLTEIRVQDEHEHLDPIKPEQFFDFFWLAVRRYSFIGKRQTCIVDGKMISYVNFFLEC' A
#
# COMPACT_ATOMS: atom_id res chain seq x y z
N MET A 1 3.15 -15.42 0.77
CA MET A 1 3.37 -14.18 0.02
C MET A 1 2.05 -13.44 -0.14
N TYR A 2 2.09 -12.14 -0.19
CA TYR A 2 0.90 -11.32 -0.28
C TYR A 2 0.84 -10.51 -1.55
N GLY A 3 -0.38 -10.25 -2.01
CA GLY A 3 -0.67 -9.23 -3.00
C GLY A 3 -1.62 -8.22 -2.42
N ILE A 4 -1.81 -7.11 -3.10
CA ILE A 4 -2.74 -6.07 -2.70
C ILE A 4 -3.48 -5.51 -3.91
N ASP A 5 -4.78 -5.30 -3.77
CA ASP A 5 -5.60 -4.53 -4.69
C ASP A 5 -5.86 -3.17 -4.05
N ILE A 6 -5.48 -2.11 -4.75
CA ILE A 6 -5.67 -0.75 -4.30
C ILE A 6 -6.73 -0.12 -5.19
N THR A 7 -7.89 0.18 -4.62
CA THR A 7 -8.96 0.84 -5.37
C THR A 7 -8.91 2.33 -5.10
N LEU A 8 -8.78 3.09 -6.17
CA LEU A 8 -8.70 4.55 -6.09
C LEU A 8 -10.08 5.18 -6.06
N THR A 9 -10.15 6.43 -5.61
CA THR A 9 -11.40 7.20 -5.57
C THR A 9 -12.02 7.38 -6.96
N THR A 10 -11.21 7.24 -8.02
CA THR A 10 -11.69 7.28 -9.41
C THR A 10 -12.39 5.99 -9.84
N GLY A 11 -12.34 4.94 -9.01
CA GLY A 11 -12.88 3.63 -9.34
C GLY A 11 -11.88 2.67 -9.95
N LYS A 12 -10.69 3.15 -10.30
CA LYS A 12 -9.64 2.32 -10.87
C LYS A 12 -9.00 1.44 -9.78
N THR A 13 -8.71 0.20 -10.12
CA THR A 13 -8.02 -0.72 -9.21
C THR A 13 -6.63 -1.05 -9.74
N ILE A 14 -5.64 -0.99 -8.86
CA ILE A 14 -4.26 -1.35 -9.18
C ILE A 14 -3.89 -2.55 -8.33
N THR A 15 -3.36 -3.59 -8.95
CA THR A 15 -2.94 -4.81 -8.26
C THR A 15 -1.43 -4.86 -8.20
N VAL A 16 -0.89 -5.10 -7.01
CA VAL A 16 0.55 -5.31 -6.82
C VAL A 16 0.75 -6.74 -6.32
N HIS A 17 1.44 -7.53 -7.12
CA HIS A 17 1.77 -8.92 -6.77
C HIS A 17 3.11 -8.99 -6.04
N GLY A 18 3.25 -9.99 -5.19
CA GLY A 18 4.50 -10.22 -4.47
C GLY A 18 4.87 -9.04 -3.57
N LEU A 19 3.89 -8.50 -2.87
CA LEU A 19 4.08 -7.33 -2.01
C LEU A 19 5.09 -7.66 -0.90
N THR A 20 6.17 -6.90 -0.85
CA THR A 20 7.25 -7.12 0.13
C THR A 20 7.17 -6.16 1.31
N GLU A 21 6.81 -4.92 1.05
CA GLU A 21 6.68 -3.92 2.10
C GLU A 21 5.89 -2.72 1.60
N ILE A 22 5.42 -1.91 2.51
CA ILE A 22 4.76 -0.64 2.20
C ILE A 22 5.56 0.46 2.87
N ARG A 23 6.10 1.38 2.08
CA ARG A 23 6.82 2.54 2.60
C ARG A 23 5.87 3.71 2.72
N VAL A 24 6.02 4.43 3.83
CA VAL A 24 5.13 5.56 4.15
C VAL A 24 5.96 6.83 4.17
N GLN A 25 5.53 7.83 3.42
CA GLN A 25 6.16 9.14 3.39
C GLN A 25 5.24 10.15 4.06
N ASP A 26 5.78 10.82 5.09
CA ASP A 26 5.07 11.84 5.85
C ASP A 26 5.99 13.05 5.97
N GLU A 27 5.44 14.27 5.86
CA GLU A 27 6.22 15.49 5.90
C GLU A 27 6.82 15.78 7.27
N HIS A 28 6.20 15.26 8.32
CA HIS A 28 6.54 15.61 9.70
C HIS A 28 7.16 14.48 10.50
N GLU A 29 7.08 13.26 10.00
CA GLU A 29 7.53 12.08 10.73
C GLU A 29 8.34 11.16 9.86
N HIS A 30 9.34 10.51 10.47
CA HIS A 30 10.05 9.41 9.83
C HIS A 30 9.37 8.12 10.26
N LEU A 31 8.80 7.40 9.30
CA LEU A 31 8.05 6.19 9.57
C LEU A 31 8.79 4.96 9.02
N ASP A 32 8.82 3.90 9.81
CA ASP A 32 9.42 2.65 9.37
C ASP A 32 8.54 1.97 8.31
N PRO A 33 9.14 1.21 7.40
CA PRO A 33 8.36 0.45 6.42
C PRO A 33 7.43 -0.54 7.11
N ILE A 34 6.25 -0.73 6.52
CA ILE A 34 5.27 -1.70 7.00
C ILE A 34 5.61 -3.05 6.36
N LYS A 35 5.88 -4.04 7.20
CA LYS A 35 6.26 -5.38 6.78
C LYS A 35 5.05 -6.31 6.72
N PRO A 36 5.16 -7.50 6.06
CA PRO A 36 4.04 -8.40 5.91
C PRO A 36 3.31 -8.79 7.19
N GLU A 37 4.03 -8.94 8.29
CA GLU A 37 3.41 -9.29 9.58
C GLU A 37 2.51 -8.18 10.12
N GLN A 38 2.59 -6.97 9.55
CA GLN A 38 1.82 -5.80 9.96
C GLN A 38 0.70 -5.46 8.97
N PHE A 39 0.56 -6.21 7.87
CA PHE A 39 -0.40 -5.86 6.82
C PHE A 39 -1.84 -5.85 7.30
N PHE A 40 -2.20 -6.74 8.21
CA PHE A 40 -3.58 -6.80 8.71
C PHE A 40 -3.97 -5.59 9.55
N ASP A 41 -2.99 -4.86 10.06
CA ASP A 41 -3.21 -3.65 10.86
C ASP A 41 -3.01 -2.38 10.02
N PHE A 42 -2.87 -2.54 8.72
CA PHE A 42 -2.62 -1.42 7.84
C PHE A 42 -3.80 -0.44 7.80
N PHE A 43 -3.48 0.82 7.95
CA PHE A 43 -4.42 1.91 7.69
C PHE A 43 -3.67 3.03 7.00
N TRP A 44 -4.40 3.93 6.34
CA TRP A 44 -3.76 5.03 5.64
C TRP A 44 -4.41 6.36 6.04
N LEU A 45 -3.59 7.41 5.94
CA LEU A 45 -4.04 8.78 6.19
C LEU A 45 -3.95 9.57 4.88
N ALA A 46 -4.93 10.46 4.67
CA ALA A 46 -5.01 11.24 3.43
C ALA A 46 -3.77 12.11 3.19
N VAL A 47 -3.10 12.54 4.25
CA VAL A 47 -1.94 13.44 4.16
C VAL A 47 -0.62 12.72 3.85
N ARG A 48 -0.64 11.39 3.81
CA ARG A 48 0.57 10.59 3.59
C ARG A 48 0.61 10.02 2.18
N ARG A 49 1.82 9.73 1.73
CA ARG A 49 2.04 9.04 0.46
C ARG A 49 2.55 7.64 0.74
N TYR A 50 2.05 6.69 -0.01
CA TYR A 50 2.35 5.27 0.19
C TYR A 50 3.00 4.67 -1.04
N SER A 51 4.08 3.90 -0.84
CA SER A 51 4.74 3.14 -1.88
C SER A 51 4.52 1.66 -1.60
N PHE A 52 3.70 1.02 -2.42
CA PHE A 52 3.43 -0.42 -2.31
C PHE A 52 4.44 -1.16 -3.17
N ILE A 53 5.42 -1.78 -2.52
CA ILE A 53 6.58 -2.35 -3.20
C ILE A 53 6.38 -3.85 -3.40
N GLY A 54 6.26 -4.25 -4.65
CA GLY A 54 6.19 -5.65 -5.03
C GLY A 54 7.51 -6.11 -5.65
N LYS A 55 7.56 -7.39 -6.03
CA LYS A 55 8.77 -7.95 -6.62
C LYS A 55 9.11 -7.36 -7.98
N ARG A 56 8.12 -6.99 -8.77
CA ARG A 56 8.30 -6.52 -10.14
C ARG A 56 7.72 -5.14 -10.41
N GLN A 57 7.05 -4.56 -9.43
CA GLN A 57 6.43 -3.25 -9.60
C GLN A 57 6.32 -2.54 -8.28
N THR A 58 6.23 -1.24 -8.34
CA THR A 58 5.96 -0.39 -7.19
C THR A 58 4.84 0.57 -7.58
N CYS A 59 3.83 0.65 -6.74
CA CYS A 59 2.74 1.60 -6.92
C CYS A 59 2.87 2.69 -5.87
N ILE A 60 2.99 3.94 -6.31
CA ILE A 60 3.11 5.09 -5.41
C ILE A 60 1.81 5.90 -5.54
N VAL A 61 1.13 6.12 -4.43
CA VAL A 61 -0.16 6.78 -4.44
C VAL A 61 -0.34 7.61 -3.16
N ASP A 62 -0.98 8.77 -3.31
CA ASP A 62 -1.33 9.58 -2.14
C ASP A 62 -2.50 8.94 -1.40
N GLY A 63 -2.45 8.99 -0.07
CA GLY A 63 -3.50 8.39 0.76
C GLY A 63 -4.89 8.91 0.44
N LYS A 64 -5.01 10.20 0.10
CA LYS A 64 -6.30 10.81 -0.27
C LYS A 64 -6.93 10.19 -1.51
N MET A 65 -6.15 9.52 -2.34
CA MET A 65 -6.65 8.88 -3.56
C MET A 65 -7.09 7.44 -3.33
N ILE A 66 -6.82 6.88 -2.16
CA ILE A 66 -7.16 5.49 -1.86
C ILE A 66 -8.58 5.42 -1.32
N SER A 67 -9.45 4.64 -1.99
CA SER A 67 -10.80 4.38 -1.53
C SER A 67 -10.82 3.21 -0.55
N TYR A 68 -10.23 2.08 -0.96
CA TYR A 68 -10.05 0.92 -0.08
C TYR A 68 -8.96 0.03 -0.64
N VAL A 69 -8.46 -0.85 0.21
CA VAL A 69 -7.44 -1.83 -0.19
C VAL A 69 -7.89 -3.23 0.23
N ASN A 70 -7.43 -4.22 -0.50
CA ASN A 70 -7.70 -5.61 -0.21
C ASN A 70 -6.39 -6.40 -0.30
N PHE A 71 -5.95 -6.95 0.83
CA PHE A 71 -4.79 -7.84 0.84
C PHE A 71 -5.26 -9.26 0.58
N PHE A 72 -4.46 -10.00 -0.20
CA PHE A 72 -4.77 -11.41 -0.46
C PHE A 72 -3.50 -12.24 -0.42
N LEU A 73 -3.68 -13.53 -0.14
CA LEU A 73 -2.56 -14.47 -0.13
C LEU A 73 -2.30 -14.96 -1.55
N GLU A 74 -1.02 -15.07 -1.88
CA GLU A 74 -0.57 -15.64 -3.15
C GLU A 74 0.19 -16.93 -2.91
N CYS A 75 0.00 -17.86 -3.79
CA CYS A 75 0.73 -19.14 -3.73
C CYS A 75 2.14 -19.00 -4.25
#